data_23efeb57f411d6a1e7bfddef742f00dd
#
_entry.id   23efeb57f411d6a1e7bfddef742f00dd
#
_cell.length_a   1.000
_cell.length_b   1.000
_cell.length_c   1.000
_cell.angle_alpha   90.00
_cell.angle_beta   90.00
_cell.angle_gamma   90.00
#
_symmetry.space_group_name_H-M   'P 1'
#
loop_
_entity.id
_entity.type
_entity.pdbx_description
1 polymer ?
#
loop_
_entity_poly.entity_id
_entity_poly.type
_entity_poly.pdbx_seq_one_letter_code
_entity_poly.pdbx_strand_id
1 'polypeptide(L)'
;MTIIRKAALALSLLGATAIAGWHHATVWQPSTKTYPLQGIDLGATPGAVEWGFVRAAGADFAYLAATVGADRRVSSFEANWNALPAAGLRRGAVHLYSLCQPAEAQANAFNTVVPRLADALPAAVDVDFREDCTDHPEPAALVRDVRLFVKMVEAHTGKPVLLRVGKAMDAAYALSDAIHRPIWAKANFLKPDYAARPWRLWRASDMRRIEGVENPVNWDVTAS
;
A
#
# COMPACT_ATOMS: atom_id res chain seq x y z
N MET A 1 -21.89 43.72 19.95
CA MET A 1 -22.55 42.75 19.04
C MET A 1 -21.82 42.48 17.72
N THR A 2 -21.12 43.42 17.12
CA THR A 2 -20.46 43.27 15.80
C THR A 2 -19.23 42.34 15.83
N ILE A 3 -18.41 42.32 16.87
CA ILE A 3 -17.22 41.48 16.98
C ILE A 3 -17.60 40.00 17.14
N ILE A 4 -18.61 39.70 17.98
CA ILE A 4 -19.11 38.33 18.20
C ILE A 4 -19.69 37.75 16.90
N ARG A 5 -20.44 38.54 16.13
CA ARG A 5 -20.97 38.12 14.83
C ARG A 5 -19.85 37.82 13.79
N LYS A 6 -18.81 38.65 13.77
CA LYS A 6 -17.66 38.45 12.87
C LYS A 6 -16.87 37.20 13.30
N ALA A 7 -16.67 36.99 14.60
CA ALA A 7 -16.02 35.77 15.09
C ALA A 7 -16.84 34.50 14.79
N ALA A 8 -18.16 34.53 14.96
CA ALA A 8 -19.03 33.40 14.65
C ALA A 8 -19.01 33.09 13.13
N LEU A 9 -19.03 34.07 12.28
CA LEU A 9 -18.91 33.91 10.82
C LEU A 9 -17.56 33.33 10.41
N ALA A 10 -16.48 33.79 11.02
CA ALA A 10 -15.13 33.24 10.74
C ALA A 10 -15.01 31.77 11.16
N LEU A 11 -15.53 31.41 12.35
CA LEU A 11 -15.58 30.03 12.82
C LEU A 11 -16.43 29.14 11.92
N SER A 12 -17.58 29.61 11.46
CA SER A 12 -18.44 28.86 10.53
C SER A 12 -17.77 28.64 9.18
N LEU A 13 -17.07 29.63 8.65
CA LEU A 13 -16.28 29.51 7.40
C LEU A 13 -15.12 28.52 7.56
N LEU A 14 -14.39 28.58 8.66
CA LEU A 14 -13.31 27.61 8.96
C LEU A 14 -13.86 26.18 9.08
N GLY A 15 -15.00 26.01 9.75
CA GLY A 15 -15.67 24.71 9.85
C GLY A 15 -16.11 24.18 8.47
N ALA A 16 -16.71 25.02 7.65
CA ALA A 16 -17.16 24.65 6.31
C ALA A 16 -15.98 24.27 5.38
N THR A 17 -14.88 25.03 5.43
CA THR A 17 -13.68 24.73 4.65
C THR A 17 -13.00 23.44 5.10
N ALA A 18 -12.95 23.17 6.40
CA ALA A 18 -12.41 21.92 6.94
C ALA A 18 -13.25 20.70 6.50
N ILE A 19 -14.57 20.79 6.56
CA ILE A 19 -15.49 19.73 6.11
C ILE A 19 -15.33 19.49 4.60
N ALA A 20 -15.27 20.55 3.80
CA ALA A 20 -15.09 20.44 2.36
C ALA A 20 -13.72 19.82 2.00
N GLY A 21 -12.66 20.22 2.70
CA GLY A 21 -11.32 19.65 2.55
C GLY A 21 -11.27 18.17 2.91
N TRP A 22 -11.89 17.80 4.03
CA TRP A 22 -12.00 16.39 4.44
C TRP A 22 -12.78 15.56 3.43
N HIS A 23 -13.95 16.04 3.00
CA HIS A 23 -14.73 15.35 1.98
C HIS A 23 -13.93 15.18 0.68
N HIS A 24 -13.25 16.24 0.23
CA HIS A 24 -12.39 16.14 -0.95
C HIS A 24 -11.29 15.08 -0.77
N ALA A 25 -10.60 15.06 0.35
CA ALA A 25 -9.52 14.11 0.63
C ALA A 25 -10.00 12.65 0.62
N THR A 26 -11.22 12.40 1.12
CA THR A 26 -11.78 11.03 1.22
C THR A 26 -12.37 10.49 -0.09
N VAL A 27 -12.59 11.33 -1.10
CA VAL A 27 -13.09 10.90 -2.43
C VAL A 27 -12.07 11.09 -3.54
N TRP A 28 -10.96 11.78 -3.26
CA TRP A 28 -9.97 12.14 -4.27
C TRP A 28 -9.25 10.92 -4.85
N GLN A 29 -8.98 10.99 -6.15
CA GLN A 29 -8.13 10.06 -6.88
C GLN A 29 -7.42 10.78 -8.02
N PRO A 30 -6.25 10.30 -8.47
CA PRO A 30 -5.60 10.81 -9.67
C PRO A 30 -6.47 10.62 -10.91
N SER A 31 -6.25 11.48 -11.90
CA SER A 31 -7.01 11.42 -13.16
C SER A 31 -6.79 10.09 -13.90
N THR A 32 -7.87 9.42 -14.28
CA THR A 32 -7.84 8.20 -15.08
C THR A 32 -7.29 8.42 -16.50
N LYS A 33 -7.31 9.67 -16.99
CA LYS A 33 -6.67 10.03 -18.28
C LYS A 33 -5.14 9.91 -18.19
N THR A 34 -4.56 10.26 -17.03
CA THR A 34 -3.12 10.20 -16.79
C THR A 34 -2.69 8.83 -16.29
N TYR A 35 -3.51 8.23 -15.45
CA TYR A 35 -3.26 6.93 -14.79
C TYR A 35 -4.45 6.00 -15.05
N PRO A 36 -4.49 5.33 -16.21
CA PRO A 36 -5.66 4.55 -16.62
C PRO A 36 -5.90 3.30 -15.78
N LEU A 37 -4.85 2.69 -15.22
CA LEU A 37 -4.96 1.53 -14.35
C LEU A 37 -4.82 1.96 -12.89
N GLN A 38 -5.91 1.81 -12.15
CA GLN A 38 -5.99 2.19 -10.74
C GLN A 38 -6.49 1.02 -9.90
N GLY A 39 -6.20 1.04 -8.62
CA GLY A 39 -6.62 -0.01 -7.72
C GLY A 39 -6.50 0.38 -6.27
N ILE A 40 -6.60 -0.61 -5.40
CA ILE A 40 -6.47 -0.40 -3.96
C ILE A 40 -5.42 -1.32 -3.35
N ASP A 41 -4.90 -0.94 -2.19
CA ASP A 41 -4.23 -1.89 -1.31
C ASP A 41 -4.87 -1.88 0.09
N LEU A 42 -4.96 -3.07 0.67
CA LEU A 42 -5.51 -3.29 2.00
C LEU A 42 -4.42 -3.76 2.96
N GLY A 43 -4.40 -3.13 4.14
CA GLY A 43 -3.50 -3.51 5.24
C GLY A 43 -3.89 -4.81 5.93
N ALA A 44 -3.30 -5.05 7.11
CA ALA A 44 -3.50 -6.29 7.87
C ALA A 44 -4.88 -6.40 8.55
N THR A 45 -5.61 -5.31 8.70
CA THR A 45 -6.92 -5.22 9.35
C THR A 45 -7.91 -4.44 8.49
N PRO A 46 -8.28 -4.97 7.30
CA PRO A 46 -9.06 -4.18 6.34
C PRO A 46 -10.51 -3.94 6.75
N GLY A 47 -11.06 -4.69 7.72
CA GLY A 47 -12.49 -4.72 7.98
C GLY A 47 -13.25 -5.50 6.90
N ALA A 48 -14.58 -5.33 6.86
CA ALA A 48 -15.43 -5.91 5.82
C ALA A 48 -15.23 -5.18 4.48
N VAL A 49 -15.21 -5.95 3.38
CA VAL A 49 -15.01 -5.42 2.02
C VAL A 49 -15.98 -6.08 1.06
N GLU A 50 -16.81 -5.28 0.43
CA GLU A 50 -17.67 -5.70 -0.68
C GLU A 50 -17.02 -5.37 -2.02
N TRP A 51 -16.38 -6.35 -2.63
CA TRP A 51 -15.53 -6.17 -3.82
C TRP A 51 -16.25 -5.60 -5.04
N GLY A 52 -17.56 -5.81 -5.15
CA GLY A 52 -18.39 -5.21 -6.19
C GLY A 52 -18.37 -3.68 -6.15
N PHE A 53 -18.45 -3.08 -4.97
CA PHE A 53 -18.35 -1.62 -4.80
C PHE A 53 -16.93 -1.11 -5.10
N VAL A 54 -15.90 -1.87 -4.73
CA VAL A 54 -14.51 -1.52 -5.07
C VAL A 54 -14.31 -1.49 -6.60
N ARG A 55 -14.85 -2.47 -7.31
CA ARG A 55 -14.83 -2.49 -8.78
C ARG A 55 -15.63 -1.34 -9.37
N ALA A 56 -16.83 -1.05 -8.86
CA ALA A 56 -17.68 0.06 -9.29
C ALA A 56 -17.03 1.44 -9.03
N ALA A 57 -16.20 1.56 -7.98
CA ALA A 57 -15.42 2.76 -7.70
C ALA A 57 -14.25 2.98 -8.69
N GLY A 58 -14.05 2.08 -9.66
CA GLY A 58 -13.06 2.21 -10.73
C GLY A 58 -11.73 1.50 -10.46
N ALA A 59 -11.68 0.57 -9.49
CA ALA A 59 -10.49 -0.25 -9.28
C ALA A 59 -10.39 -1.36 -10.34
N ASP A 60 -9.18 -1.58 -10.86
CA ASP A 60 -8.82 -2.67 -11.78
C ASP A 60 -8.06 -3.79 -11.08
N PHE A 61 -7.50 -3.48 -9.91
CA PHE A 61 -6.72 -4.43 -9.11
C PHE A 61 -6.84 -4.14 -7.62
N ALA A 62 -6.52 -5.17 -6.83
CA ALA A 62 -6.33 -5.02 -5.39
C ALA A 62 -5.09 -5.76 -4.91
N TYR A 63 -4.32 -5.11 -4.06
CA TYR A 63 -3.25 -5.74 -3.30
C TYR A 63 -3.71 -6.00 -1.87
N LEU A 64 -3.44 -7.19 -1.36
CA LEU A 64 -3.83 -7.63 -0.02
C LEU A 64 -2.61 -7.91 0.83
N ALA A 65 -2.54 -7.39 2.06
CA ALA A 65 -1.56 -7.85 3.01
C ALA A 65 -1.80 -9.33 3.30
N ALA A 66 -0.79 -10.16 3.07
CA ALA A 66 -0.85 -11.60 3.29
C ALA A 66 -0.22 -12.00 4.63
N THR A 67 0.93 -11.39 4.93
CA THR A 67 1.71 -11.68 6.14
C THR A 67 2.33 -10.42 6.71
N VAL A 68 2.58 -10.43 8.02
CA VAL A 68 3.30 -9.38 8.75
C VAL A 68 4.41 -10.05 9.53
N GLY A 69 5.66 -9.71 9.23
CA GLY A 69 6.80 -10.43 9.80
C GLY A 69 6.75 -11.94 9.49
N ALA A 70 7.44 -12.73 10.30
CA ALA A 70 7.50 -14.18 10.15
C ALA A 70 6.31 -14.91 10.78
N ASP A 71 5.61 -14.29 11.73
CA ASP A 71 4.71 -14.98 12.66
C ASP A 71 3.24 -14.75 12.39
N ARG A 72 2.89 -13.65 11.72
CA ARG A 72 1.50 -13.25 11.58
C ARG A 72 0.99 -13.39 10.14
N ARG A 73 0.05 -14.31 9.97
CA ARG A 73 -0.77 -14.44 8.78
C ARG A 73 -1.99 -13.51 8.90
N VAL A 74 -2.34 -12.79 7.84
CA VAL A 74 -3.56 -11.97 7.80
C VAL A 74 -4.77 -12.89 7.64
N SER A 75 -5.65 -12.95 8.63
CA SER A 75 -6.77 -13.91 8.68
C SER A 75 -7.76 -13.75 7.52
N SER A 76 -7.98 -12.52 7.06
CA SER A 76 -8.88 -12.21 5.93
C SER A 76 -8.25 -12.42 4.55
N PHE A 77 -6.95 -12.74 4.47
CA PHE A 77 -6.24 -12.81 3.19
C PHE A 77 -6.87 -13.83 2.23
N GLU A 78 -7.03 -15.07 2.66
CA GLU A 78 -7.50 -16.17 1.80
C GLU A 78 -8.91 -15.92 1.26
N ALA A 79 -9.84 -15.49 2.10
CA ALA A 79 -11.21 -15.18 1.69
C ALA A 79 -11.24 -14.05 0.67
N ASN A 80 -10.53 -12.94 0.93
CA ASN A 80 -10.46 -11.80 0.01
C ASN A 80 -9.72 -12.17 -1.28
N TRP A 81 -8.61 -12.91 -1.18
CA TRP A 81 -7.85 -13.39 -2.34
C TRP A 81 -8.71 -14.19 -3.32
N ASN A 82 -9.56 -15.07 -2.80
CA ASN A 82 -10.42 -15.91 -3.60
C ASN A 82 -11.64 -15.17 -4.18
N ALA A 83 -12.08 -14.07 -3.52
CA ALA A 83 -13.21 -13.27 -3.98
C ALA A 83 -12.88 -12.30 -5.12
N LEU A 84 -11.65 -11.81 -5.22
CA LEU A 84 -11.24 -10.79 -6.17
C LEU A 84 -11.52 -11.12 -7.65
N PRO A 85 -11.22 -12.33 -8.17
CA PRO A 85 -11.48 -12.66 -9.57
C PRO A 85 -12.97 -12.63 -9.94
N ALA A 86 -13.85 -13.05 -9.03
CA ALA A 86 -15.30 -13.00 -9.24
C ALA A 86 -15.82 -11.58 -9.37
N ALA A 87 -15.16 -10.60 -8.73
CA ALA A 87 -15.45 -9.17 -8.88
C ALA A 87 -14.78 -8.52 -10.11
N GLY A 88 -14.04 -9.29 -10.92
CA GLY A 88 -13.30 -8.76 -12.07
C GLY A 88 -12.06 -7.96 -11.70
N LEU A 89 -11.50 -8.18 -10.51
CA LEU A 89 -10.31 -7.51 -10.01
C LEU A 89 -9.07 -8.40 -10.11
N ARG A 90 -7.96 -7.84 -10.61
CA ARG A 90 -6.66 -8.51 -10.55
C ARG A 90 -6.13 -8.46 -9.11
N ARG A 91 -5.49 -9.54 -8.67
CA ARG A 91 -5.06 -9.70 -7.28
C ARG A 91 -3.55 -9.72 -7.13
N GLY A 92 -3.04 -9.04 -6.10
CA GLY A 92 -1.66 -9.07 -5.67
C GLY A 92 -1.53 -9.26 -4.16
N ALA A 93 -0.40 -9.79 -3.71
CA ALA A 93 -0.11 -10.00 -2.29
C ALA A 93 1.02 -9.08 -1.83
N VAL A 94 0.90 -8.58 -0.59
CA VAL A 94 1.91 -7.76 0.07
C VAL A 94 2.40 -8.46 1.33
N HIS A 95 3.71 -8.49 1.50
CA HIS A 95 4.35 -8.78 2.78
C HIS A 95 4.65 -7.48 3.52
N LEU A 96 4.22 -7.36 4.76
CA LEU A 96 4.58 -6.25 5.63
C LEU A 96 5.84 -6.65 6.41
N TYR A 97 6.98 -6.13 5.96
CA TYR A 97 8.31 -6.54 6.44
C TYR A 97 8.59 -6.03 7.85
N SER A 98 9.10 -6.89 8.73
CA SER A 98 9.57 -6.53 10.07
C SER A 98 11.08 -6.35 10.08
N LEU A 99 11.58 -5.23 10.62
CA LEU A 99 13.01 -4.98 10.79
C LEU A 99 13.61 -5.82 11.93
N CYS A 100 12.76 -6.40 12.81
CA CYS A 100 13.16 -7.18 14.00
C CYS A 100 13.24 -8.69 13.75
N GLN A 101 12.91 -9.18 12.57
CA GLN A 101 12.79 -10.62 12.31
C GLN A 101 13.64 -11.08 11.13
N PRO A 102 14.17 -12.32 11.14
CA PRO A 102 15.00 -12.81 10.06
C PRO A 102 14.28 -12.82 8.70
N ALA A 103 14.94 -12.32 7.67
CA ALA A 103 14.40 -12.23 6.31
C ALA A 103 13.96 -13.58 5.73
N GLU A 104 14.72 -14.65 6.01
CA GLU A 104 14.41 -15.99 5.56
C GLU A 104 13.10 -16.50 6.17
N ALA A 105 12.90 -16.30 7.47
CA ALA A 105 11.67 -16.68 8.16
C ALA A 105 10.45 -15.94 7.60
N GLN A 106 10.59 -14.64 7.33
CA GLN A 106 9.56 -13.82 6.73
C GLN A 106 9.23 -14.28 5.30
N ALA A 107 10.23 -14.58 4.47
CA ALA A 107 10.03 -15.08 3.12
C ALA A 107 9.33 -16.46 3.12
N ASN A 108 9.71 -17.36 4.04
CA ASN A 108 9.07 -18.66 4.20
C ASN A 108 7.60 -18.51 4.63
N ALA A 109 7.30 -17.60 5.58
CA ALA A 109 5.95 -17.32 6.01
C ALA A 109 5.09 -16.81 4.83
N PHE A 110 5.60 -15.87 4.03
CA PHE A 110 4.92 -15.35 2.86
C PHE A 110 4.67 -16.43 1.80
N ASN A 111 5.69 -17.21 1.45
CA ASN A 111 5.61 -18.25 0.43
C ASN A 111 4.66 -19.40 0.81
N THR A 112 4.47 -19.64 2.13
CA THR A 112 3.49 -20.61 2.62
C THR A 112 2.05 -20.15 2.45
N VAL A 113 1.81 -18.82 2.53
CA VAL A 113 0.46 -18.24 2.49
C VAL A 113 0.02 -17.90 1.07
N VAL A 114 0.94 -17.38 0.25
CA VAL A 114 0.62 -16.85 -1.08
C VAL A 114 0.80 -17.91 -2.15
N PRO A 115 -0.27 -18.30 -2.87
CA PRO A 115 -0.17 -19.33 -3.90
C PRO A 115 0.59 -18.81 -5.13
N ARG A 116 1.32 -19.71 -5.78
CA ARG A 116 1.96 -19.44 -7.07
C ARG A 116 0.92 -19.54 -8.19
N LEU A 117 0.49 -18.39 -8.72
CA LEU A 117 -0.50 -18.30 -9.79
C LEU A 117 -0.01 -17.42 -10.94
N ALA A 118 -0.22 -17.88 -12.17
CA ALA A 118 0.22 -17.14 -13.36
C ALA A 118 -0.54 -15.83 -13.55
N ASP A 119 -1.81 -15.77 -13.17
CA ASP A 119 -2.69 -14.61 -13.25
C ASP A 119 -2.53 -13.59 -12.12
N ALA A 120 -1.87 -13.95 -11.01
CA ALA A 120 -1.61 -13.02 -9.92
C ALA A 120 -0.65 -11.90 -10.36
N LEU A 121 -0.84 -10.72 -9.80
CA LEU A 121 0.12 -9.61 -9.95
C LEU A 121 1.45 -9.95 -9.26
N PRO A 122 2.57 -9.27 -9.62
CA PRO A 122 3.81 -9.38 -8.88
C PRO A 122 3.59 -9.18 -7.38
N ALA A 123 4.21 -10.00 -6.53
CA ALA A 123 4.17 -9.80 -5.09
C ALA A 123 4.87 -8.49 -4.70
N ALA A 124 4.50 -7.93 -3.57
CA ALA A 124 5.14 -6.73 -3.03
C ALA A 124 5.70 -6.98 -1.62
N VAL A 125 6.82 -6.33 -1.31
CA VAL A 125 7.36 -6.20 0.04
C VAL A 125 7.26 -4.75 0.49
N ASP A 126 6.57 -4.50 1.59
CA ASP A 126 6.46 -3.18 2.22
C ASP A 126 7.48 -3.06 3.34
N VAL A 127 8.55 -2.33 3.07
CA VAL A 127 9.60 -2.04 4.06
C VAL A 127 9.34 -0.65 4.61
N ASP A 128 8.96 -0.56 5.87
CA ASP A 128 8.66 0.70 6.55
C ASP A 128 8.91 0.60 8.04
N PHE A 129 9.03 1.73 8.70
CA PHE A 129 9.03 1.80 10.15
C PHE A 129 7.65 1.40 10.69
N ARG A 130 7.64 0.51 11.69
CA ARG A 130 6.42 -0.01 12.31
C ARG A 130 6.53 0.07 13.82
N GLU A 131 5.41 0.29 14.48
CA GLU A 131 5.33 0.41 15.94
C GLU A 131 5.69 -0.89 16.67
N ASP A 132 5.50 -2.04 16.03
CA ASP A 132 5.81 -3.36 16.57
C ASP A 132 7.31 -3.71 16.49
N CYS A 133 8.13 -2.85 15.90
CA CYS A 133 9.57 -3.02 15.80
C CYS A 133 10.29 -1.67 15.85
N THR A 134 11.01 -1.44 16.92
CA THR A 134 11.80 -0.21 17.15
C THR A 134 13.25 -0.34 16.73
N ASP A 135 13.65 -1.50 16.23
CA ASP A 135 15.02 -1.73 15.79
C ASP A 135 15.32 -0.93 14.52
N HIS A 136 16.52 -0.40 14.48
CA HIS A 136 17.09 0.30 13.34
C HIS A 136 18.39 -0.40 12.92
N PRO A 137 18.30 -1.48 12.12
CA PRO A 137 19.48 -2.23 11.71
C PRO A 137 20.41 -1.35 10.86
N GLU A 138 21.68 -1.71 10.81
CA GLU A 138 22.64 -1.05 9.92
C GLU A 138 22.18 -1.14 8.46
N PRO A 139 22.32 -0.05 7.66
CA PRO A 139 21.79 0.00 6.30
C PRO A 139 22.24 -1.17 5.41
N ALA A 140 23.51 -1.55 5.47
CA ALA A 140 24.03 -2.67 4.68
C ALA A 140 23.41 -4.02 5.11
N ALA A 141 23.07 -4.19 6.38
CA ALA A 141 22.41 -5.39 6.89
C ALA A 141 20.97 -5.45 6.37
N LEU A 142 20.22 -4.37 6.49
CA LEU A 142 18.84 -4.32 5.97
C LEU A 142 18.78 -4.58 4.46
N VAL A 143 19.64 -3.95 3.68
CA VAL A 143 19.71 -4.16 2.22
C VAL A 143 19.99 -5.63 1.89
N ARG A 144 20.95 -6.26 2.58
CA ARG A 144 21.26 -7.69 2.41
C ARG A 144 20.03 -8.55 2.71
N ASP A 145 19.35 -8.28 3.81
CA ASP A 145 18.25 -9.08 4.31
C ASP A 145 17.00 -8.92 3.43
N VAL A 146 16.66 -7.70 2.99
CA VAL A 146 15.59 -7.48 2.03
C VAL A 146 15.90 -8.10 0.67
N ARG A 147 17.16 -8.10 0.21
CA ARG A 147 17.57 -8.83 -1.01
C ARG A 147 17.37 -10.34 -0.89
N LEU A 148 17.66 -10.92 0.28
CA LEU A 148 17.41 -12.34 0.54
C LEU A 148 15.91 -12.64 0.47
N PHE A 149 15.08 -11.86 1.16
CA PHE A 149 13.62 -11.96 1.09
C PHE A 149 13.12 -11.92 -0.37
N VAL A 150 13.51 -10.89 -1.11
CA VAL A 150 13.13 -10.69 -2.52
C VAL A 150 13.50 -11.91 -3.36
N LYS A 151 14.74 -12.40 -3.26
CA LYS A 151 15.21 -13.59 -3.98
C LYS A 151 14.34 -14.81 -3.73
N MET A 152 13.98 -15.07 -2.46
CA MET A 152 13.19 -16.23 -2.07
C MET A 152 11.73 -16.11 -2.59
N VAL A 153 11.13 -14.93 -2.49
CA VAL A 153 9.76 -14.69 -2.98
C VAL A 153 9.70 -14.76 -4.50
N GLU A 154 10.69 -14.22 -5.20
CA GLU A 154 10.78 -14.31 -6.66
C GLU A 154 10.95 -15.75 -7.17
N ALA A 155 11.75 -16.54 -6.47
CA ALA A 155 11.91 -17.98 -6.79
C ALA A 155 10.57 -18.73 -6.61
N HIS A 156 9.78 -18.39 -5.59
CA HIS A 156 8.46 -18.96 -5.37
C HIS A 156 7.43 -18.47 -6.40
N THR A 157 7.31 -17.15 -6.59
CA THR A 157 6.22 -16.57 -7.43
C THR A 157 6.52 -16.60 -8.93
N GLY A 158 7.80 -16.65 -9.29
CA GLY A 158 8.28 -16.55 -10.68
C GLY A 158 8.17 -15.15 -11.28
N LYS A 159 7.95 -14.10 -10.46
CA LYS A 159 7.78 -12.71 -10.90
C LYS A 159 8.66 -11.76 -10.08
N PRO A 160 9.14 -10.65 -10.68
CA PRO A 160 9.86 -9.62 -9.93
C PRO A 160 9.00 -9.04 -8.81
N VAL A 161 9.55 -8.92 -7.61
CA VAL A 161 8.87 -8.32 -6.44
C VAL A 161 8.82 -6.79 -6.60
N LEU A 162 7.69 -6.18 -6.24
CA LEU A 162 7.58 -4.73 -6.06
C LEU A 162 8.18 -4.34 -4.70
N LEU A 163 9.12 -3.40 -4.71
CA LEU A 163 9.63 -2.79 -3.48
C LEU A 163 8.73 -1.61 -3.10
N ARG A 164 7.91 -1.78 -2.07
CA ARG A 164 7.11 -0.70 -1.51
C ARG A 164 7.88 -0.02 -0.39
N VAL A 165 8.16 1.27 -0.56
CA VAL A 165 8.97 2.05 0.37
C VAL A 165 8.44 3.48 0.47
N GLY A 166 8.38 4.04 1.68
CA GLY A 166 8.02 5.43 1.93
C GLY A 166 9.23 6.35 1.94
N LYS A 167 9.00 7.67 1.83
CA LYS A 167 10.06 8.68 1.77
C LYS A 167 11.01 8.61 2.98
N ALA A 168 10.49 8.44 4.20
CA ALA A 168 11.31 8.40 5.42
C ALA A 168 12.23 7.17 5.44
N MET A 169 11.70 5.98 5.07
CA MET A 169 12.46 4.75 5.02
C MET A 169 13.52 4.81 3.91
N ASP A 170 13.18 5.33 2.74
CA ASP A 170 14.13 5.45 1.63
C ASP A 170 15.23 6.46 1.93
N ALA A 171 14.91 7.57 2.62
CA ALA A 171 15.91 8.55 3.06
C ALA A 171 16.89 7.96 4.10
N ALA A 172 16.43 7.04 4.96
CA ALA A 172 17.28 6.42 5.98
C ALA A 172 18.16 5.29 5.41
N TYR A 173 17.66 4.52 4.44
CA TYR A 173 18.28 3.26 4.02
C TYR A 173 18.62 3.19 2.52
N ALA A 174 18.25 4.19 1.73
CA ALA A 174 18.45 4.24 0.28
C ALA A 174 18.01 2.93 -0.45
N LEU A 175 16.89 2.35 -0.01
CA LEU A 175 16.43 1.05 -0.51
C LEU A 175 16.08 1.10 -2.00
N SER A 176 15.52 2.22 -2.49
CA SER A 176 15.17 2.38 -3.89
C SER A 176 16.40 2.45 -4.80
N ASP A 177 17.57 2.87 -4.30
CA ASP A 177 18.84 2.82 -4.99
C ASP A 177 19.47 1.43 -4.89
N ALA A 178 19.56 0.91 -3.67
CA ALA A 178 20.26 -0.33 -3.38
C ALA A 178 19.58 -1.57 -3.99
N ILE A 179 18.24 -1.62 -4.05
CA ILE A 179 17.46 -2.79 -4.48
C ILE A 179 16.84 -2.53 -5.85
N HIS A 180 17.43 -3.07 -6.90
CA HIS A 180 17.00 -2.87 -8.28
C HIS A 180 15.75 -3.67 -8.64
N ARG A 181 14.61 -3.28 -8.03
CA ARG A 181 13.28 -3.84 -8.31
C ARG A 181 12.28 -2.72 -8.62
N PRO A 182 11.16 -3.03 -9.29
CA PRO A 182 10.12 -2.04 -9.54
C PRO A 182 9.65 -1.42 -8.22
N ILE A 183 9.53 -0.10 -8.21
CA ILE A 183 9.23 0.67 -6.99
C ILE A 183 7.73 0.92 -6.88
N TRP A 184 7.19 0.74 -5.69
CA TRP A 184 5.88 1.20 -5.27
C TRP A 184 6.07 2.31 -4.25
N ALA A 185 5.94 3.55 -4.71
CA ALA A 185 6.15 4.73 -3.88
C ALA A 185 4.88 5.12 -3.11
N LYS A 186 5.04 5.80 -1.97
CA LYS A 186 3.94 6.27 -1.10
C LYS A 186 4.00 7.78 -0.96
N ALA A 187 2.96 8.49 -1.41
CA ALA A 187 2.81 9.94 -1.20
C ALA A 187 1.35 10.34 -1.43
N ASN A 188 0.70 10.95 -0.43
CA ASN A 188 -0.69 11.37 -0.57
C ASN A 188 -0.80 12.62 -1.46
N PHE A 189 -1.73 12.58 -2.40
CA PHE A 189 -2.16 13.68 -3.29
C PHE A 189 -1.11 14.17 -4.29
N LEU A 190 0.17 14.04 -4.03
CA LEU A 190 1.25 14.55 -4.87
C LEU A 190 2.10 13.39 -5.41
N LYS A 191 2.44 13.50 -6.69
CA LYS A 191 3.31 12.52 -7.35
C LYS A 191 4.64 12.41 -6.59
N PRO A 192 5.08 11.19 -6.19
CA PRO A 192 6.33 11.01 -5.45
C PRO A 192 7.55 11.27 -6.34
N ASP A 193 8.55 11.92 -5.76
CA ASP A 193 9.80 12.33 -6.41
C ASP A 193 11.07 11.91 -5.65
N TYR A 194 10.92 11.16 -4.53
CA TYR A 194 12.03 10.83 -3.62
C TYR A 194 12.81 9.57 -4.01
N ALA A 195 12.20 8.64 -4.78
CA ALA A 195 12.85 7.39 -5.10
C ALA A 195 13.98 7.58 -6.12
N ALA A 196 15.08 6.85 -5.97
CA ALA A 196 16.25 6.93 -6.84
C ALA A 196 15.96 6.52 -8.30
N ARG A 197 14.86 5.83 -8.54
CA ARG A 197 14.42 5.37 -9.87
C ARG A 197 12.92 5.61 -10.09
N PRO A 198 12.45 5.66 -11.35
CA PRO A 198 11.03 5.81 -11.64
C PRO A 198 10.19 4.73 -10.95
N TRP A 199 9.13 5.14 -10.28
CA TRP A 199 8.18 4.22 -9.66
C TRP A 199 7.27 3.56 -10.72
N ARG A 200 6.77 2.38 -10.41
CA ARG A 200 5.79 1.62 -11.22
C ARG A 200 4.40 1.65 -10.61
N LEU A 201 4.32 1.72 -9.29
CA LEU A 201 3.08 1.89 -8.55
C LEU A 201 3.24 3.09 -7.61
N TRP A 202 2.17 3.85 -7.44
CA TRP A 202 2.11 4.97 -6.52
C TRP A 202 0.85 4.87 -5.67
N ARG A 203 1.02 4.73 -4.34
CA ARG A 203 -0.07 4.94 -3.38
C ARG A 203 -0.34 6.44 -3.32
N ALA A 204 -1.45 6.85 -3.93
CA ALA A 204 -1.82 8.24 -4.14
C ALA A 204 -2.69 8.81 -3.02
N SER A 205 -3.36 7.94 -2.25
CA SER A 205 -4.14 8.31 -1.07
C SER A 205 -4.20 7.13 -0.09
N ASP A 206 -4.19 7.41 1.20
CA ASP A 206 -4.48 6.45 2.28
C ASP A 206 -5.80 6.79 3.02
N MET A 207 -6.57 7.72 2.47
CA MET A 207 -7.77 8.28 3.10
C MET A 207 -9.05 7.99 2.32
N ARG A 208 -8.97 7.30 1.17
CA ARG A 208 -10.12 7.15 0.29
C ARG A 208 -11.19 6.26 0.93
N ARG A 209 -12.45 6.72 0.88
CA ARG A 209 -13.60 5.96 1.32
C ARG A 209 -14.38 5.45 0.12
N ILE A 210 -14.73 4.17 0.16
CA ILE A 210 -15.53 3.49 -0.86
C ILE A 210 -16.75 2.91 -0.15
N GLU A 211 -17.93 3.04 -0.74
CA GLU A 211 -19.12 2.38 -0.26
C GLU A 211 -18.91 0.86 -0.20
N GLY A 212 -19.48 0.18 0.80
CA GLY A 212 -19.26 -1.26 1.01
C GLY A 212 -17.87 -1.64 1.54
N VAL A 213 -17.03 -0.66 1.92
CA VAL A 213 -15.77 -0.89 2.60
C VAL A 213 -15.76 -0.18 3.95
N GLU A 214 -15.56 -0.97 5.02
CA GLU A 214 -15.68 -0.48 6.40
C GLU A 214 -14.63 0.59 6.71
N ASN A 215 -13.37 0.32 6.38
CA ASN A 215 -12.25 1.21 6.65
C ASN A 215 -11.83 2.00 5.41
N PRO A 216 -11.16 3.17 5.56
CA PRO A 216 -10.51 3.82 4.43
C PRO A 216 -9.53 2.87 3.73
N VAL A 217 -9.46 3.00 2.42
CA VAL A 217 -8.54 2.22 1.58
C VAL A 217 -7.38 3.07 1.10
N ASN A 218 -6.27 2.44 0.84
CA ASN A 218 -5.21 3.05 0.06
C ASN A 218 -5.58 2.97 -1.43
N TRP A 219 -5.46 4.10 -2.14
CA TRP A 219 -5.70 4.18 -3.57
C TRP A 219 -4.40 4.25 -4.34
N ASP A 220 -4.25 3.35 -5.28
CA ASP A 220 -3.02 3.15 -6.04
C ASP A 220 -3.21 3.39 -7.52
N VAL A 221 -2.17 3.90 -8.18
CA VAL A 221 -2.14 4.06 -9.63
C VAL A 221 -0.85 3.50 -10.21
N THR A 222 -0.93 2.97 -11.43
CA THR A 222 0.26 2.52 -12.17
C THR A 222 0.88 3.69 -12.93
N ALA A 223 2.21 3.66 -13.09
CA ALA A 223 2.88 4.53 -14.06
C ALA A 223 2.40 4.19 -15.48
N SER A 224 2.24 5.23 -16.29
CA SER A 224 1.93 5.15 -17.73
C SER A 224 3.09 4.53 -18.50
#